data_1c7c3de16c8bc9630e92f2ac3a6c6c06
#
_entry.id   1c7c3de16c8bc9630e92f2ac3a6c6c06
#
_cell.length_a   1.000
_cell.length_b   1.000
_cell.length_c   1.000
_cell.angle_alpha   90.00
_cell.angle_beta   90.00
_cell.angle_gamma   90.00
#
_symmetry.space_group_name_H-M   'P 1'
#
loop_
_entity.id
_entity.type
_entity.pdbx_description
1 polymer ?
#
loop_
_entity_poly.entity_id
_entity_poly.type
_entity_poly.pdbx_seq_one_letter_code
_entity_poly.pdbx_strand_id
1 'polypeptide(L)'
;MFDRKTIAAFIIFAVMTMGGCGSSSSNFLSENDRMIQAMTLEEKVGQLFIIRPEHLNRTVSADYIHYHLTSWDTVLTDEMKDTLSKYPVGGFALFARNLDTHEQVKQFTADLGAACEIPPFMALDEEGGRVRRIGRKFSADVEQIGTMQSIGDTGDPQNAYNAAYTIGGYVKEYGFNLDFAPVADVNTNPDNIVIGDRAFGSDPELVSSMVSAYIDGLHAQGVMATLKHFPGHGDTTNDTHTGYSAVYKTWDEILQVELIPFVDNFDKTEMVMTAHITMPNVTSDDLPATLSHEIMTGKLRDELGYNGVLITDSMEMGAIIQNYPHTEVVIMAIEAGNDIVLLPYDYVASFNAVVDAVK
;
A
#
# COMPACT_ATOMS: atom_id res chain seq x y z
N MET A 1 -23.42 -9.19 8.76
CA MET A 1 -24.25 -8.61 7.69
C MET A 1 -24.25 -7.11 7.90
N PHE A 2 -23.27 -6.40 7.33
CA PHE A 2 -23.10 -4.96 7.55
C PHE A 2 -24.13 -4.17 6.75
N ASP A 3 -24.65 -3.11 7.37
CA ASP A 3 -25.63 -2.20 6.76
C ASP A 3 -24.98 -1.42 5.61
N ARG A 4 -25.74 -1.21 4.51
CA ARG A 4 -25.34 -0.44 3.31
C ARG A 4 -24.72 0.94 3.62
N LYS A 5 -24.94 1.46 4.81
CA LYS A 5 -24.38 2.72 5.29
C LYS A 5 -22.91 2.62 5.72
N THR A 6 -22.44 1.43 6.10
CA THR A 6 -21.07 1.23 6.62
C THR A 6 -20.06 1.23 5.48
N ILE A 7 -20.33 0.57 4.36
CA ILE A 7 -19.42 0.56 3.19
C ILE A 7 -19.33 1.95 2.54
N ALA A 8 -20.45 2.68 2.47
CA ALA A 8 -20.46 4.07 2.00
C ALA A 8 -19.68 5.02 2.93
N ALA A 9 -19.64 4.74 4.24
CA ALA A 9 -18.90 5.55 5.21
C ALA A 9 -17.36 5.38 5.07
N PHE A 10 -16.87 4.20 4.73
CA PHE A 10 -15.44 3.95 4.56
C PHE A 10 -14.83 4.66 3.33
N ILE A 11 -15.57 4.78 2.23
CA ILE A 11 -15.13 5.54 1.04
C ILE A 11 -15.05 7.06 1.35
N ILE A 12 -15.82 7.56 2.32
CA ILE A 12 -15.90 8.99 2.66
C ILE A 12 -14.68 9.48 3.47
N PHE A 13 -14.01 8.62 4.23
CA PHE A 13 -13.00 9.05 5.22
C PHE A 13 -11.62 9.35 4.61
N ALA A 14 -11.23 8.68 3.53
CA ALA A 14 -9.89 8.79 2.94
C ALA A 14 -9.56 10.15 2.29
N VAL A 15 -10.52 11.08 2.19
CA VAL A 15 -10.31 12.37 1.49
C VAL A 15 -10.44 13.60 2.41
N MET A 16 -10.65 13.42 3.73
CA MET A 16 -11.01 14.53 4.63
C MET A 16 -9.88 15.27 5.37
N THR A 17 -8.61 15.00 5.15
CA THR A 17 -7.54 15.60 5.96
C THR A 17 -6.75 16.75 5.36
N MET A 18 -7.30 17.49 4.40
CA MET A 18 -6.70 18.77 4.00
C MET A 18 -7.73 19.91 4.00
N GLY A 19 -7.99 20.52 5.16
CA GLY A 19 -8.82 21.72 5.20
C GLY A 19 -9.04 22.27 6.60
N GLY A 20 -8.40 23.41 6.87
CA GLY A 20 -8.32 24.10 8.14
C GLY A 20 -9.66 24.53 8.76
N CYS A 21 -9.60 24.72 10.05
CA CYS A 21 -10.55 25.25 11.00
C CYS A 21 -11.28 26.52 10.52
N GLY A 22 -12.61 26.47 10.47
CA GLY A 22 -13.45 27.65 10.27
C GLY A 22 -14.91 27.33 10.52
N SER A 23 -15.43 27.76 11.66
CA SER A 23 -16.82 27.58 12.10
C SER A 23 -17.80 28.40 11.25
N SER A 24 -18.70 27.76 10.54
CA SER A 24 -20.08 28.21 10.31
C SER A 24 -20.90 27.08 9.69
N SER A 25 -21.99 26.72 10.34
CA SER A 25 -22.94 25.69 9.91
C SER A 25 -23.71 26.15 8.66
N SER A 26 -23.24 25.77 7.50
CA SER A 26 -24.04 25.67 6.28
C SER A 26 -23.91 24.27 5.75
N ASN A 27 -25.05 23.60 5.49
CA ASN A 27 -25.15 22.25 4.91
C ASN A 27 -24.63 22.18 3.46
N PHE A 28 -23.42 22.66 3.19
CA PHE A 28 -22.79 22.51 1.89
C PHE A 28 -21.86 21.29 1.98
N LEU A 29 -22.20 20.25 1.21
CA LEU A 29 -21.34 19.12 0.95
C LEU A 29 -19.98 19.62 0.46
N SER A 30 -18.89 19.01 0.93
CA SER A 30 -17.57 19.25 0.36
C SER A 30 -17.54 18.87 -1.14
N GLU A 31 -16.53 19.31 -1.87
CA GLU A 31 -16.37 18.90 -3.28
C GLU A 31 -16.22 17.37 -3.38
N ASN A 32 -15.49 16.78 -2.46
CA ASN A 32 -15.30 15.33 -2.37
C ASN A 32 -16.63 14.60 -2.08
N ASP A 33 -17.47 15.09 -1.16
CA ASP A 33 -18.77 14.50 -0.89
C ASP A 33 -19.66 14.50 -2.13
N ARG A 34 -19.63 15.59 -2.90
CA ARG A 34 -20.38 15.70 -4.15
C ARG A 34 -19.88 14.72 -5.20
N MET A 35 -18.56 14.57 -5.34
CA MET A 35 -17.95 13.60 -6.25
C MET A 35 -18.36 12.18 -5.86
N ILE A 36 -18.21 11.79 -4.59
CA ILE A 36 -18.60 10.47 -4.09
C ILE A 36 -20.09 10.18 -4.28
N GLN A 37 -20.96 11.19 -4.08
CA GLN A 37 -22.39 11.02 -4.31
C GLN A 37 -22.74 10.84 -5.79
N ALA A 38 -21.96 11.42 -6.70
CA ALA A 38 -22.16 11.29 -8.14
C ALA A 38 -21.68 9.94 -8.69
N MET A 39 -20.75 9.28 -8.00
CA MET A 39 -20.17 7.99 -8.42
C MET A 39 -21.22 6.87 -8.39
N THR A 40 -21.17 6.00 -9.40
CA THR A 40 -21.87 4.71 -9.44
C THR A 40 -21.29 3.74 -8.38
N LEU A 41 -21.97 2.63 -8.12
CA LEU A 41 -21.44 1.59 -7.24
C LEU A 41 -20.13 1.01 -7.80
N GLU A 42 -20.10 0.77 -9.10
CA GLU A 42 -18.95 0.21 -9.82
C GLU A 42 -17.73 1.15 -9.72
N GLU A 43 -17.91 2.45 -9.87
CA GLU A 43 -16.83 3.43 -9.67
C GLU A 43 -16.33 3.45 -8.22
N LYS A 44 -17.23 3.40 -7.24
CA LYS A 44 -16.87 3.33 -5.81
C LYS A 44 -16.09 2.06 -5.49
N VAL A 45 -16.56 0.91 -5.99
CA VAL A 45 -15.86 -0.37 -5.79
C VAL A 45 -14.49 -0.34 -6.46
N GLY A 46 -14.38 0.28 -7.64
CA GLY A 46 -13.09 0.45 -8.31
C GLY A 46 -12.04 1.17 -7.47
N GLN A 47 -12.44 2.19 -6.70
CA GLN A 47 -11.52 2.95 -5.84
C GLN A 47 -10.91 2.10 -4.70
N LEU A 48 -11.47 0.94 -4.39
CA LEU A 48 -10.95 0.02 -3.38
C LEU A 48 -9.77 -0.83 -3.91
N PHE A 49 -9.32 -0.65 -5.15
CA PHE A 49 -8.31 -1.53 -5.75
C PHE A 49 -7.14 -0.75 -6.33
N ILE A 50 -5.92 -1.18 -5.96
CA ILE A 50 -4.69 -0.87 -6.69
C ILE A 50 -4.22 -2.17 -7.34
N ILE A 51 -4.09 -2.18 -8.66
CA ILE A 51 -3.78 -3.36 -9.46
C ILE A 51 -2.49 -3.19 -10.25
N ARG A 52 -1.92 -4.28 -10.75
CA ARG A 52 -0.92 -4.19 -11.82
C ARG A 52 -1.60 -4.12 -13.19
N PRO A 53 -1.02 -3.43 -14.19
CA PRO A 53 -1.65 -3.26 -15.51
C PRO A 53 -2.07 -4.56 -16.18
N GLU A 54 -1.34 -5.65 -15.96
CA GLU A 54 -1.60 -6.99 -16.52
C GLU A 54 -2.99 -7.55 -16.15
N HIS A 55 -3.57 -7.11 -15.03
CA HIS A 55 -4.93 -7.50 -14.64
C HIS A 55 -6.02 -6.95 -15.57
N LEU A 56 -5.69 -5.95 -16.37
CA LEU A 56 -6.58 -5.43 -17.43
C LEU A 56 -6.53 -6.29 -18.71
N ASN A 57 -5.49 -7.11 -18.88
CA ASN A 57 -5.33 -7.97 -20.05
C ASN A 57 -6.19 -9.24 -19.89
N ARG A 58 -7.31 -9.29 -20.61
CA ARG A 58 -8.28 -10.40 -20.54
C ARG A 58 -8.00 -11.54 -21.51
N THR A 59 -6.90 -11.46 -22.30
CA THR A 59 -6.47 -12.57 -23.18
C THR A 59 -5.81 -13.70 -22.43
N VAL A 60 -5.39 -13.47 -21.19
CA VAL A 60 -4.72 -14.43 -20.31
C VAL A 60 -5.49 -14.62 -19.00
N SER A 61 -5.35 -15.79 -18.37
CA SER A 61 -5.97 -16.05 -17.07
C SER A 61 -5.17 -15.44 -15.92
N ALA A 62 -5.81 -15.28 -14.75
CA ALA A 62 -5.13 -14.87 -13.52
C ALA A 62 -3.96 -15.82 -13.16
N ASP A 63 -4.17 -17.14 -13.29
CA ASP A 63 -3.11 -18.13 -13.07
C ASP A 63 -1.91 -17.92 -14.00
N TYR A 64 -2.17 -17.57 -15.28
CA TYR A 64 -1.09 -17.27 -16.20
C TYR A 64 -0.33 -16.01 -15.78
N ILE A 65 -1.05 -14.96 -15.41
CA ILE A 65 -0.47 -13.70 -14.92
C ILE A 65 0.40 -13.97 -13.69
N HIS A 66 -0.08 -14.78 -12.75
CA HIS A 66 0.63 -15.03 -11.51
C HIS A 66 1.86 -15.96 -11.67
N TYR A 67 1.67 -17.11 -12.38
CA TYR A 67 2.69 -18.16 -12.42
C TYR A 67 3.54 -18.21 -13.68
N HIS A 68 3.05 -17.72 -14.80
CA HIS A 68 3.65 -17.99 -16.12
C HIS A 68 3.99 -16.74 -16.94
N LEU A 69 3.68 -15.54 -16.43
CA LEU A 69 3.91 -14.31 -17.19
C LEU A 69 5.40 -14.11 -17.45
N THR A 70 5.80 -14.22 -18.72
CA THR A 70 7.18 -14.05 -19.18
C THR A 70 7.47 -12.64 -19.70
N SER A 71 6.45 -11.93 -20.17
CA SER A 71 6.51 -10.53 -20.62
C SER A 71 5.43 -9.73 -19.90
N TRP A 72 5.78 -8.56 -19.41
CA TRP A 72 4.87 -7.67 -18.70
C TRP A 72 4.43 -6.55 -19.63
N ASP A 73 3.23 -6.02 -19.38
CA ASP A 73 2.68 -4.95 -20.19
C ASP A 73 3.47 -3.65 -19.94
N THR A 74 3.90 -3.03 -21.03
CA THR A 74 4.67 -1.78 -21.05
C THR A 74 3.94 -0.66 -21.78
N VAL A 75 2.75 -0.97 -22.31
CA VAL A 75 1.86 -0.05 -23.01
C VAL A 75 0.41 -0.35 -22.67
N LEU A 76 -0.42 0.68 -22.65
CA LEU A 76 -1.86 0.53 -22.47
C LEU A 76 -2.53 0.24 -23.79
N THR A 77 -2.99 -1.01 -23.99
CA THR A 77 -3.68 -1.43 -25.22
C THR A 77 -5.14 -1.00 -25.22
N ASP A 78 -5.79 -1.00 -26.39
CA ASP A 78 -7.20 -0.66 -26.50
C ASP A 78 -8.10 -1.69 -25.77
N GLU A 79 -7.71 -2.97 -25.74
CA GLU A 79 -8.39 -3.98 -24.96
C GLU A 79 -8.31 -3.71 -23.44
N MET A 80 -7.15 -3.29 -22.94
CA MET A 80 -6.99 -2.89 -21.55
C MET A 80 -7.84 -1.67 -21.19
N LYS A 81 -7.95 -0.68 -22.12
CA LYS A 81 -8.85 0.47 -21.94
C LYS A 81 -10.32 0.05 -21.90
N ASP A 82 -10.73 -0.90 -22.76
CA ASP A 82 -12.08 -1.46 -22.73
C ASP A 82 -12.38 -2.19 -21.42
N THR A 83 -11.39 -2.89 -20.85
CA THR A 83 -11.50 -3.52 -19.52
C THR A 83 -11.62 -2.45 -18.44
N LEU A 84 -10.76 -1.44 -18.43
CA LEU A 84 -10.72 -0.37 -17.46
C LEU A 84 -12.03 0.45 -17.45
N SER A 85 -12.65 0.66 -18.61
CA SER A 85 -13.94 1.35 -18.70
C SER A 85 -15.10 0.60 -18.03
N LYS A 86 -14.99 -0.72 -17.92
CA LYS A 86 -16.00 -1.60 -17.29
C LYS A 86 -15.69 -1.88 -15.81
N TYR A 87 -14.42 -1.90 -15.50
CA TYR A 87 -13.87 -2.23 -14.19
C TYR A 87 -12.87 -1.12 -13.82
N PRO A 88 -13.38 0.04 -13.35
CA PRO A 88 -12.53 1.18 -12.96
C PRO A 88 -11.66 0.81 -11.75
N VAL A 89 -10.52 1.46 -11.59
CA VAL A 89 -9.54 1.22 -10.52
C VAL A 89 -9.23 2.47 -9.72
N GLY A 90 -8.82 2.32 -8.46
CA GLY A 90 -8.25 3.39 -7.65
C GLY A 90 -6.80 3.67 -7.98
N GLY A 91 -6.07 2.69 -8.52
CA GLY A 91 -4.67 2.90 -8.86
C GLY A 91 -3.98 1.72 -9.54
N PHE A 92 -2.72 1.98 -9.88
CA PHE A 92 -1.81 1.00 -10.49
C PHE A 92 -0.51 0.90 -9.68
N ALA A 93 -0.04 -0.31 -9.47
CA ALA A 93 1.30 -0.60 -8.95
C ALA A 93 2.16 -1.19 -10.07
N LEU A 94 3.27 -0.51 -10.40
CA LEU A 94 4.19 -0.93 -11.45
C LEU A 94 5.43 -1.59 -10.84
N PHE A 95 5.93 -2.61 -11.54
CA PHE A 95 7.12 -3.36 -11.15
C PHE A 95 8.24 -3.15 -12.16
N ALA A 96 9.46 -3.57 -11.82
CA ALA A 96 10.64 -3.39 -12.68
C ALA A 96 10.47 -3.95 -14.11
N ARG A 97 9.59 -4.93 -14.31
CA ARG A 97 9.30 -5.54 -15.63
C ARG A 97 8.36 -4.71 -16.50
N ASN A 98 7.61 -3.75 -15.90
CA ASN A 98 6.82 -2.77 -16.65
C ASN A 98 7.68 -1.62 -17.19
N LEU A 99 8.94 -1.53 -16.76
CA LEU A 99 9.85 -0.44 -17.11
C LEU A 99 10.81 -0.91 -18.21
N ASP A 100 10.85 -0.18 -19.33
CA ASP A 100 11.75 -0.49 -20.44
C ASP A 100 12.70 0.66 -20.78
N THR A 101 12.21 1.79 -21.28
CA THR A 101 12.98 3.02 -21.52
C THR A 101 12.37 4.18 -20.70
N HIS A 102 13.14 5.27 -20.55
CA HIS A 102 12.67 6.48 -19.86
C HIS A 102 11.37 7.02 -20.48
N GLU A 103 11.34 7.12 -21.80
CA GLU A 103 10.19 7.63 -22.55
C GLU A 103 9.00 6.69 -22.42
N GLN A 104 9.24 5.37 -22.50
CA GLN A 104 8.18 4.38 -22.37
C GLN A 104 7.52 4.47 -20.99
N VAL A 105 8.27 4.55 -19.90
CA VAL A 105 7.68 4.62 -18.54
C VAL A 105 6.85 5.89 -18.39
N LYS A 106 7.38 7.05 -18.78
CA LYS A 106 6.65 8.32 -18.70
C LYS A 106 5.37 8.31 -19.55
N GLN A 107 5.42 7.72 -20.74
CA GLN A 107 4.24 7.59 -21.59
C GLN A 107 3.23 6.62 -20.98
N PHE A 108 3.69 5.47 -20.48
CA PHE A 108 2.80 4.44 -19.92
C PHE A 108 2.06 4.95 -18.68
N THR A 109 2.74 5.61 -17.75
CA THR A 109 2.09 6.21 -16.56
C THR A 109 1.11 7.32 -16.96
N ALA A 110 1.46 8.14 -17.96
CA ALA A 110 0.57 9.17 -18.49
C ALA A 110 -0.69 8.57 -19.16
N ASP A 111 -0.52 7.51 -19.96
CA ASP A 111 -1.63 6.84 -20.64
C ASP A 111 -2.58 6.16 -19.63
N LEU A 112 -2.04 5.47 -18.62
CA LEU A 112 -2.83 4.88 -17.53
C LEU A 112 -3.61 5.95 -16.79
N GLY A 113 -2.97 7.08 -16.43
CA GLY A 113 -3.61 8.19 -15.75
C GLY A 113 -4.73 8.83 -16.59
N ALA A 114 -4.48 9.04 -17.88
CA ALA A 114 -5.46 9.64 -18.80
C ALA A 114 -6.65 8.74 -19.13
N ALA A 115 -6.52 7.44 -18.93
CA ALA A 115 -7.59 6.47 -19.15
C ALA A 115 -8.57 6.35 -17.94
N CYS A 116 -8.24 6.94 -16.79
CA CYS A 116 -9.08 6.96 -15.60
C CYS A 116 -9.86 8.28 -15.50
N GLU A 117 -11.14 8.22 -15.15
CA GLU A 117 -11.95 9.43 -14.88
C GLU A 117 -11.53 10.11 -13.56
N ILE A 118 -11.21 9.32 -12.55
CA ILE A 118 -10.65 9.78 -11.28
C ILE A 118 -9.14 9.57 -11.34
N PRO A 119 -8.32 10.59 -11.04
CA PRO A 119 -6.87 10.45 -11.06
C PRO A 119 -6.40 9.28 -10.16
N PRO A 120 -5.72 8.27 -10.74
CA PRO A 120 -5.36 7.07 -9.99
C PRO A 120 -4.12 7.27 -9.13
N PHE A 121 -3.96 6.43 -8.10
CA PHE A 121 -2.67 6.22 -7.50
C PHE A 121 -1.76 5.53 -8.52
N MET A 122 -0.60 6.13 -8.76
CA MET A 122 0.48 5.54 -9.56
C MET A 122 1.59 5.16 -8.60
N ALA A 123 1.66 3.89 -8.24
CA ALA A 123 2.46 3.39 -7.13
C ALA A 123 3.60 2.47 -7.58
N LEU A 124 4.63 2.39 -6.74
CA LEU A 124 5.71 1.41 -6.85
C LEU A 124 6.36 1.20 -5.48
N ASP A 125 7.25 0.18 -5.39
CA ASP A 125 8.18 0.04 -4.25
C ASP A 125 9.54 0.61 -4.64
N GLU A 126 9.88 1.77 -4.15
CA GLU A 126 11.19 2.37 -4.36
C GLU A 126 11.84 2.72 -3.02
N GLU A 127 12.03 1.69 -2.16
CA GLU A 127 12.58 1.87 -0.80
C GLU A 127 14.03 2.34 -0.79
N GLY A 128 14.77 2.09 -1.88
CA GLY A 128 16.22 2.10 -1.91
C GLY A 128 16.82 0.71 -1.64
N GLY A 129 18.16 0.62 -1.52
CA GLY A 129 18.82 -0.67 -1.27
C GLY A 129 18.46 -1.75 -2.28
N ARG A 130 17.94 -2.89 -1.77
CA ARG A 130 17.57 -4.05 -2.59
C ARG A 130 16.16 -3.97 -3.19
N VAL A 131 15.25 -3.17 -2.60
CA VAL A 131 13.87 -3.01 -3.06
C VAL A 131 13.73 -1.69 -3.81
N ARG A 132 13.86 -1.77 -5.12
CA ARG A 132 13.81 -0.62 -6.03
C ARG A 132 13.44 -1.07 -7.44
N ARG A 133 12.69 -0.26 -8.16
CA ARG A 133 12.24 -0.54 -9.53
C ARG A 133 12.98 0.35 -10.53
N ILE A 134 12.82 1.67 -10.38
CA ILE A 134 13.50 2.70 -11.17
C ILE A 134 15.01 2.66 -10.92
N GLY A 135 15.44 2.72 -9.67
CA GLY A 135 16.85 2.67 -9.29
C GLY A 135 17.58 1.41 -9.76
N ARG A 136 16.86 0.30 -9.99
CA ARG A 136 17.43 -0.91 -10.58
C ARG A 136 17.50 -0.83 -12.10
N LYS A 137 16.38 -0.42 -12.75
CA LYS A 137 16.27 -0.41 -14.22
C LYS A 137 17.17 0.66 -14.85
N PHE A 138 17.22 1.83 -14.25
CA PHE A 138 17.95 2.99 -14.74
C PHE A 138 19.15 3.34 -13.83
N SER A 139 19.86 2.32 -13.38
CA SER A 139 20.94 2.46 -12.38
C SER A 139 22.11 3.34 -12.81
N ALA A 140 22.27 3.60 -14.11
CA ALA A 140 23.29 4.52 -14.62
C ALA A 140 22.82 5.98 -14.65
N ASP A 141 21.51 6.22 -14.56
CA ASP A 141 20.90 7.53 -14.82
C ASP A 141 20.33 8.18 -13.56
N VAL A 142 20.09 7.38 -12.50
CA VAL A 142 19.61 7.89 -11.21
C VAL A 142 20.60 7.60 -10.09
N GLU A 143 20.62 8.47 -9.10
CA GLU A 143 21.45 8.29 -7.91
C GLU A 143 21.07 7.02 -7.16
N GLN A 144 22.08 6.21 -6.81
CA GLN A 144 21.88 4.94 -6.16
C GLN A 144 21.82 5.13 -4.65
N ILE A 145 20.66 4.88 -4.06
CA ILE A 145 20.44 4.95 -2.63
C ILE A 145 20.83 3.61 -1.99
N GLY A 146 21.61 3.69 -0.90
CA GLY A 146 22.02 2.54 -0.09
C GLY A 146 20.85 1.86 0.63
N THR A 147 21.18 0.86 1.46
CA THR A 147 20.17 0.21 2.31
C THR A 147 19.70 1.15 3.40
N MET A 148 18.46 1.02 3.85
CA MET A 148 17.94 1.83 4.96
C MET A 148 18.73 1.59 6.24
N GLN A 149 19.22 0.37 6.47
CA GLN A 149 20.14 0.10 7.59
C GLN A 149 21.42 0.95 7.50
N SER A 150 22.04 1.06 6.32
CA SER A 150 23.25 1.89 6.18
C SER A 150 22.99 3.38 6.41
N ILE A 151 21.77 3.84 6.16
CA ILE A 151 21.32 5.20 6.47
C ILE A 151 21.05 5.33 7.97
N GLY A 152 20.37 4.36 8.57
CA GLY A 152 20.11 4.31 10.01
C GLY A 152 21.39 4.26 10.86
N ASP A 153 22.39 3.50 10.41
CA ASP A 153 23.71 3.40 11.07
C ASP A 153 24.44 4.76 11.19
N THR A 154 24.03 5.76 10.39
CA THR A 154 24.58 7.12 10.52
C THR A 154 24.07 7.86 11.76
N GLY A 155 22.93 7.45 12.32
CA GLY A 155 22.26 8.12 13.43
C GLY A 155 21.72 9.53 13.10
N ASP A 156 21.75 9.96 11.84
CA ASP A 156 21.34 11.31 11.41
C ASP A 156 20.11 11.22 10.48
N PRO A 157 18.91 11.63 10.95
CA PRO A 157 17.68 11.64 10.16
C PRO A 157 17.75 12.46 8.87
N GLN A 158 18.67 13.46 8.80
CA GLN A 158 18.87 14.22 7.57
C GLN A 158 19.30 13.32 6.40
N ASN A 159 19.99 12.22 6.66
CA ASN A 159 20.38 11.29 5.62
C ASN A 159 19.17 10.49 5.09
N ALA A 160 18.19 10.18 5.93
CA ALA A 160 16.92 9.58 5.50
C ALA A 160 16.10 10.56 4.65
N TYR A 161 16.01 11.84 5.08
CA TYR A 161 15.39 12.89 4.29
C TYR A 161 16.03 13.03 2.91
N ASN A 162 17.36 13.12 2.83
CA ASN A 162 18.09 13.30 1.58
C ASN A 162 17.88 12.10 0.63
N ALA A 163 17.89 10.88 1.16
CA ALA A 163 17.61 9.66 0.39
C ALA A 163 16.21 9.70 -0.22
N ALA A 164 15.20 9.99 0.61
CA ALA A 164 13.81 10.07 0.18
C ALA A 164 13.55 11.24 -0.79
N TYR A 165 14.19 12.39 -0.56
CA TYR A 165 14.12 13.53 -1.48
C TYR A 165 14.65 13.16 -2.88
N THR A 166 15.77 12.44 -2.93
CA THR A 166 16.35 11.95 -4.18
C THR A 166 15.43 10.93 -4.87
N ILE A 167 14.93 9.94 -4.10
CA ILE A 167 13.98 8.93 -4.58
C ILE A 167 12.72 9.62 -5.11
N GLY A 168 12.07 10.46 -4.31
CA GLY A 168 10.85 11.16 -4.70
C GLY A 168 11.01 12.00 -5.96
N GLY A 169 12.20 12.62 -6.16
CA GLY A 169 12.51 13.40 -7.34
C GLY A 169 12.38 12.59 -8.64
N TYR A 170 13.06 11.45 -8.74
CA TYR A 170 12.96 10.63 -9.93
C TYR A 170 11.64 9.84 -10.01
N VAL A 171 11.08 9.38 -8.90
CA VAL A 171 9.76 8.75 -8.84
C VAL A 171 8.70 9.67 -9.46
N LYS A 172 8.69 10.95 -9.03
CA LYS A 172 7.80 11.98 -9.59
C LYS A 172 8.03 12.24 -11.08
N GLU A 173 9.30 12.27 -11.51
CA GLU A 173 9.66 12.50 -12.91
C GLU A 173 9.08 11.44 -13.86
N TYR A 174 8.95 10.19 -13.40
CA TYR A 174 8.35 9.09 -14.15
C TYR A 174 6.82 9.01 -14.03
N GLY A 175 6.18 9.98 -13.38
CA GLY A 175 4.72 10.08 -13.30
C GLY A 175 4.08 9.30 -12.15
N PHE A 176 4.87 8.79 -11.20
CA PHE A 176 4.34 8.19 -9.97
C PHE A 176 4.00 9.27 -8.94
N ASN A 177 3.01 8.99 -8.11
CA ASN A 177 2.54 9.89 -7.05
C ASN A 177 2.49 9.23 -5.67
N LEU A 178 2.76 7.92 -5.58
CA LEU A 178 2.75 7.13 -4.36
C LEU A 178 3.96 6.20 -4.33
N ASP A 179 4.70 6.19 -3.22
CA ASP A 179 5.74 5.20 -2.96
C ASP A 179 5.30 4.30 -1.79
N PHE A 180 5.41 2.99 -1.96
CA PHE A 180 5.25 2.04 -0.87
C PHE A 180 6.52 2.01 0.00
N ALA A 181 6.82 3.16 0.59
CA ALA A 181 7.92 3.46 1.50
C ALA A 181 7.53 4.61 2.44
N PRO A 182 8.15 4.73 3.63
CA PRO A 182 9.26 3.95 4.16
C PRO A 182 8.84 2.64 4.84
N VAL A 183 9.84 1.75 5.03
CA VAL A 183 9.74 0.61 5.95
C VAL A 183 9.86 1.13 7.38
N ALA A 184 8.79 1.00 8.16
CA ALA A 184 8.71 1.40 9.57
C ALA A 184 8.95 0.24 10.55
N ASP A 185 9.24 -0.96 10.00
CA ASP A 185 9.55 -2.14 10.80
C ASP A 185 10.82 -1.92 11.62
N VAL A 186 10.78 -2.26 12.91
CA VAL A 186 11.93 -2.31 13.81
C VAL A 186 12.56 -3.70 13.71
N ASN A 187 13.79 -3.82 13.20
CA ASN A 187 14.43 -5.13 12.98
C ASN A 187 14.95 -5.75 14.27
N THR A 188 14.03 -6.22 15.10
CA THR A 188 14.33 -6.80 16.43
C THR A 188 14.89 -8.21 16.34
N ASN A 189 14.62 -8.93 15.24
CA ASN A 189 15.15 -10.26 14.99
C ASN A 189 16.31 -10.20 13.97
N PRO A 190 17.56 -10.46 14.37
CA PRO A 190 18.71 -10.41 13.48
C PRO A 190 18.67 -11.48 12.38
N ASP A 191 17.88 -12.55 12.56
CA ASP A 191 17.72 -13.61 11.57
C ASP A 191 16.60 -13.33 10.57
N ASN A 192 15.98 -12.16 10.65
CA ASN A 192 14.92 -11.75 9.71
C ASN A 192 15.52 -11.39 8.36
N ILE A 193 15.37 -12.29 7.39
CA ILE A 193 15.85 -12.10 6.01
C ILE A 193 14.90 -11.28 5.14
N VAL A 194 13.66 -11.13 5.57
CA VAL A 194 12.60 -10.40 4.80
C VAL A 194 12.77 -8.90 4.95
N ILE A 195 12.86 -8.45 6.17
CA ILE A 195 13.09 -7.04 6.51
C ILE A 195 14.59 -6.76 6.48
N GLY A 196 15.36 -7.30 7.42
CA GLY A 196 16.82 -7.17 7.46
C GLY A 196 17.28 -5.73 7.20
N ASP A 197 18.10 -5.54 6.18
CA ASP A 197 18.68 -4.25 5.78
C ASP A 197 17.70 -3.23 5.15
N ARG A 198 16.43 -3.59 4.99
CA ARG A 198 15.35 -2.66 4.60
C ARG A 198 14.91 -1.76 5.75
N ALA A 199 15.05 -2.21 7.01
CA ALA A 199 14.78 -1.39 8.19
C ALA A 199 15.93 -0.41 8.46
N PHE A 200 15.62 0.73 9.08
CA PHE A 200 16.62 1.70 9.53
C PHE A 200 17.44 1.20 10.74
N GLY A 201 16.98 0.16 11.43
CA GLY A 201 17.69 -0.45 12.56
C GLY A 201 16.79 -1.23 13.49
N SER A 202 17.30 -1.47 14.71
CA SER A 202 16.63 -2.21 15.78
C SER A 202 16.24 -1.34 16.99
N ASP A 203 16.60 -0.06 16.98
CA ASP A 203 16.20 0.93 17.98
C ASP A 203 14.92 1.63 17.50
N PRO A 204 13.79 1.49 18.19
CA PRO A 204 12.51 2.03 17.73
C PRO A 204 12.47 3.56 17.63
N GLU A 205 13.15 4.28 18.52
CA GLU A 205 13.22 5.74 18.51
C GLU A 205 14.04 6.24 17.31
N LEU A 206 15.16 5.58 17.02
CA LEU A 206 15.94 5.85 15.82
C LEU A 206 15.10 5.59 14.56
N VAL A 207 14.46 4.41 14.47
CA VAL A 207 13.61 4.06 13.33
C VAL A 207 12.50 5.09 13.15
N SER A 208 11.81 5.48 14.23
CA SER A 208 10.75 6.50 14.20
C SER A 208 11.25 7.83 13.62
N SER A 209 12.41 8.31 14.07
CA SER A 209 12.98 9.57 13.60
C SER A 209 13.43 9.51 12.13
N MET A 210 14.02 8.39 11.69
CA MET A 210 14.41 8.16 10.30
C MET A 210 13.19 8.08 9.38
N VAL A 211 12.15 7.35 9.78
CA VAL A 211 10.86 7.23 9.09
C VAL A 211 10.23 8.60 8.91
N SER A 212 10.17 9.40 9.98
CA SER A 212 9.64 10.76 9.94
C SER A 212 10.35 11.64 8.90
N ALA A 213 11.68 11.60 8.90
CA ALA A 213 12.48 12.38 7.96
C ALA A 213 12.35 11.86 6.50
N TYR A 214 12.23 10.55 6.32
CA TYR A 214 12.01 9.94 5.00
C TYR A 214 10.68 10.39 4.40
N ILE A 215 9.58 10.38 5.18
CA ILE A 215 8.27 10.89 4.74
C ILE A 215 8.39 12.35 4.31
N ASP A 216 9.03 13.21 5.13
CA ASP A 216 9.23 14.62 4.81
C ASP A 216 10.01 14.80 3.48
N GLY A 217 10.97 13.92 3.19
CA GLY A 217 11.73 13.90 1.93
C GLY A 217 10.86 13.58 0.71
N LEU A 218 10.00 12.55 0.77
CA LEU A 218 9.04 12.20 -0.29
C LEU A 218 8.04 13.35 -0.51
N HIS A 219 7.47 13.90 0.56
CA HIS A 219 6.52 15.01 0.51
C HIS A 219 7.10 16.27 -0.12
N ALA A 220 8.38 16.55 0.11
CA ALA A 220 9.07 17.69 -0.51
C ALA A 220 9.13 17.59 -2.05
N GLN A 221 8.98 16.37 -2.60
CA GLN A 221 8.86 16.11 -4.03
C GLN A 221 7.40 15.95 -4.50
N GLY A 222 6.44 15.98 -3.57
CA GLY A 222 5.01 15.77 -3.86
C GLY A 222 4.67 14.32 -4.20
N VAL A 223 5.37 13.38 -3.55
CA VAL A 223 5.10 11.94 -3.57
C VAL A 223 4.52 11.53 -2.23
N MET A 224 3.41 10.80 -2.23
CA MET A 224 2.78 10.26 -1.03
C MET A 224 3.57 9.09 -0.48
N ALA A 225 3.55 8.93 0.85
CA ALA A 225 4.26 7.88 1.58
C ALA A 225 3.33 6.78 2.08
N THR A 226 3.88 5.59 2.29
CA THR A 226 3.17 4.45 2.88
C THR A 226 4.02 3.81 3.97
N LEU A 227 3.58 3.90 5.23
CA LEU A 227 4.22 3.18 6.34
C LEU A 227 3.97 1.68 6.23
N LYS A 228 5.01 0.85 6.32
CA LYS A 228 4.89 -0.61 6.20
C LYS A 228 5.88 -1.36 7.08
N HIS A 229 5.56 -2.54 7.53
CA HIS A 229 4.34 -3.33 7.33
C HIS A 229 3.62 -3.49 8.69
N PHE A 230 2.51 -2.80 8.89
CA PHE A 230 1.78 -2.81 10.17
C PHE A 230 1.25 -4.23 10.49
N PRO A 231 1.34 -4.70 11.74
CA PRO A 231 1.77 -4.04 12.97
C PRO A 231 3.26 -4.22 13.31
N GLY A 232 4.11 -4.52 12.35
CA GLY A 232 5.57 -4.69 12.52
C GLY A 232 6.02 -6.09 12.10
N HIS A 233 6.79 -6.16 11.02
CA HIS A 233 7.30 -7.40 10.43
C HIS A 233 8.73 -7.72 10.90
N GLY A 234 9.37 -6.84 11.70
CA GLY A 234 10.79 -6.94 12.02
C GLY A 234 11.17 -8.07 13.00
N ASP A 235 10.19 -8.62 13.76
CA ASP A 235 10.40 -9.73 14.70
C ASP A 235 10.15 -11.12 14.08
N THR A 236 9.66 -11.19 12.85
CA THR A 236 9.30 -12.47 12.21
C THR A 236 10.52 -13.26 11.78
N THR A 237 10.39 -14.61 11.74
CA THR A 237 11.44 -15.52 11.25
C THR A 237 11.16 -16.04 9.84
N ASN A 238 9.89 -16.05 9.41
CA ASN A 238 9.45 -16.63 8.14
C ASN A 238 9.06 -15.56 7.14
N ASP A 239 9.23 -15.87 5.86
CA ASP A 239 8.83 -15.03 4.74
C ASP A 239 7.35 -15.27 4.39
N THR A 240 6.52 -14.25 4.49
CA THR A 240 5.09 -14.28 4.12
C THR A 240 4.84 -14.50 2.63
N HIS A 241 5.88 -14.35 1.77
CA HIS A 241 5.80 -14.76 0.37
C HIS A 241 5.71 -16.29 0.19
N THR A 242 6.18 -17.06 1.19
CA THR A 242 6.23 -18.53 1.10
C THR A 242 5.26 -19.23 2.05
N GLY A 243 4.61 -18.50 2.97
CA GLY A 243 3.70 -19.06 3.96
C GLY A 243 3.35 -18.08 5.08
N TYR A 244 2.78 -18.59 6.17
CA TYR A 244 2.46 -17.78 7.33
C TYR A 244 3.70 -17.39 8.14
N SER A 245 3.70 -16.15 8.58
CA SER A 245 4.63 -15.64 9.58
C SER A 245 3.85 -15.21 10.81
N ALA A 246 4.42 -15.44 12.01
CA ALA A 246 3.76 -15.13 13.27
C ALA A 246 4.66 -14.27 14.17
N VAL A 247 4.02 -13.36 14.92
CA VAL A 247 4.62 -12.60 16.01
C VAL A 247 3.93 -13.05 17.31
N TYR A 248 4.72 -13.59 18.24
CA TYR A 248 4.20 -14.14 19.51
C TYR A 248 4.25 -13.14 20.68
N LYS A 249 4.58 -11.88 20.41
CA LYS A 249 4.52 -10.81 21.41
C LYS A 249 3.07 -10.50 21.77
N THR A 250 2.87 -10.07 23.01
CA THR A 250 1.59 -9.48 23.44
C THR A 250 1.42 -8.08 22.85
N TRP A 251 0.20 -7.56 22.84
CA TRP A 251 -0.06 -6.20 22.35
C TRP A 251 0.73 -5.14 23.10
N ASP A 252 0.83 -5.25 24.44
CA ASP A 252 1.61 -4.33 25.28
C ASP A 252 3.12 -4.34 24.92
N GLU A 253 3.68 -5.50 24.56
CA GLU A 253 5.07 -5.60 24.11
C GLU A 253 5.27 -4.96 22.74
N ILE A 254 4.33 -5.14 21.80
CA ILE A 254 4.37 -4.55 20.47
C ILE A 254 4.23 -3.02 20.52
N LEU A 255 3.38 -2.50 21.40
CA LEU A 255 3.23 -1.05 21.65
C LEU A 255 4.54 -0.39 22.09
N GLN A 256 5.39 -1.12 22.80
CA GLN A 256 6.63 -0.59 23.36
C GLN A 256 7.80 -0.58 22.36
N VAL A 257 7.70 -1.28 21.24
CA VAL A 257 8.81 -1.42 20.28
C VAL A 257 8.32 -1.27 18.84
N GLU A 258 7.58 -2.25 18.33
CA GLU A 258 7.25 -2.34 16.91
C GLU A 258 6.35 -1.20 16.43
N LEU A 259 5.45 -0.72 17.29
CA LEU A 259 4.46 0.31 16.92
C LEU A 259 4.94 1.74 17.13
N ILE A 260 6.06 1.98 17.79
CA ILE A 260 6.58 3.34 18.00
C ILE A 260 6.73 4.08 16.67
N PRO A 261 7.43 3.53 15.64
CA PRO A 261 7.58 4.25 14.37
C PRO A 261 6.28 4.50 13.61
N PHE A 262 5.27 3.64 13.80
CA PHE A 262 3.95 3.82 13.18
C PHE A 262 3.17 4.93 13.88
N VAL A 263 2.99 4.82 15.20
CA VAL A 263 2.18 5.74 15.99
C VAL A 263 2.72 7.16 15.92
N ASP A 264 4.02 7.34 16.03
CA ASP A 264 4.66 8.65 15.96
C ASP A 264 4.52 9.34 14.60
N ASN A 265 4.24 8.56 13.52
CA ASN A 265 4.19 9.07 12.16
C ASN A 265 2.80 8.96 11.49
N PHE A 266 1.77 8.56 12.22
CA PHE A 266 0.39 8.45 11.68
C PHE A 266 -0.14 9.77 11.12
N ASP A 267 0.19 10.88 11.73
CA ASP A 267 -0.27 12.21 11.28
C ASP A 267 0.50 12.74 10.05
N LYS A 268 1.59 12.05 9.67
CA LYS A 268 2.44 12.45 8.54
C LYS A 268 2.20 11.63 7.28
N THR A 269 1.76 10.39 7.41
CA THR A 269 1.61 9.46 6.29
C THR A 269 0.20 9.46 5.71
N GLU A 270 0.07 9.31 4.41
CA GLU A 270 -1.22 9.11 3.75
C GLU A 270 -1.74 7.70 3.94
N MET A 271 -0.84 6.71 3.94
CA MET A 271 -1.21 5.30 3.96
C MET A 271 -0.42 4.48 4.98
N VAL A 272 -1.08 3.45 5.51
CA VAL A 272 -0.44 2.35 6.25
C VAL A 272 -0.72 1.05 5.52
N MET A 273 0.34 0.31 5.19
CA MET A 273 0.25 -1.02 4.57
C MET A 273 0.24 -2.10 5.64
N THR A 274 -0.73 -3.00 5.55
CA THR A 274 -1.00 -4.05 6.55
C THR A 274 -0.35 -5.37 6.17
N ALA A 275 0.34 -6.02 7.11
CA ALA A 275 1.09 -7.24 6.87
C ALA A 275 0.25 -8.51 6.96
N HIS A 276 0.63 -9.57 6.22
CA HIS A 276 0.04 -10.90 6.32
C HIS A 276 0.69 -11.74 7.43
N ILE A 277 0.74 -11.20 8.65
CA ILE A 277 1.31 -11.86 9.82
C ILE A 277 0.23 -12.19 10.84
N THR A 278 0.34 -13.34 11.49
CA THR A 278 -0.57 -13.74 12.58
C THR A 278 -0.02 -13.31 13.92
N MET A 279 -0.92 -13.02 14.87
CA MET A 279 -0.58 -12.54 16.22
C MET A 279 -1.33 -13.35 17.28
N PRO A 280 -0.94 -14.62 17.53
CA PRO A 280 -1.71 -15.54 18.36
C PRO A 280 -1.89 -15.10 19.82
N ASN A 281 -1.03 -14.20 20.33
CA ASN A 281 -1.15 -13.65 21.68
C ASN A 281 -1.92 -12.33 21.74
N VAL A 282 -2.42 -11.85 20.61
CA VAL A 282 -3.19 -10.58 20.51
C VAL A 282 -4.62 -10.84 20.07
N THR A 283 -4.83 -11.72 19.08
CA THR A 283 -6.15 -12.01 18.52
C THR A 283 -6.63 -13.40 18.85
N SER A 284 -7.94 -13.58 18.80
CA SER A 284 -8.61 -14.87 18.99
C SER A 284 -9.10 -15.52 17.70
N ASP A 285 -8.91 -14.84 16.55
CA ASP A 285 -9.48 -15.24 15.25
C ASP A 285 -8.52 -16.05 14.37
N ASP A 286 -7.26 -16.24 14.81
CA ASP A 286 -6.19 -16.94 14.07
C ASP A 286 -5.94 -16.39 12.65
N LEU A 287 -6.49 -15.22 12.32
CA LEU A 287 -6.32 -14.56 11.01
C LEU A 287 -5.01 -13.75 10.96
N PRO A 288 -4.41 -13.58 9.77
CA PRO A 288 -3.36 -12.60 9.61
C PRO A 288 -3.91 -11.18 9.83
N ALA A 289 -3.06 -10.27 10.31
CA ALA A 289 -3.45 -8.90 10.66
C ALA A 289 -4.29 -8.22 9.58
N THR A 290 -3.91 -8.35 8.30
CA THR A 290 -4.65 -7.82 7.15
C THR A 290 -6.13 -8.27 7.10
N LEU A 291 -6.46 -9.46 7.62
CA LEU A 291 -7.81 -10.03 7.59
C LEU A 291 -8.53 -9.99 8.93
N SER A 292 -7.83 -9.56 10.00
CA SER A 292 -8.37 -9.51 11.35
C SER A 292 -9.05 -8.18 11.63
N HIS A 293 -10.38 -8.20 11.82
CA HIS A 293 -11.13 -7.03 12.26
C HIS A 293 -10.66 -6.54 13.64
N GLU A 294 -10.25 -7.49 14.51
CA GLU A 294 -9.72 -7.14 15.84
C GLU A 294 -8.46 -6.27 15.72
N ILE A 295 -7.56 -6.55 14.75
CA ILE A 295 -6.36 -5.76 14.53
C ILE A 295 -6.68 -4.49 13.74
N MET A 296 -7.33 -4.60 12.58
CA MET A 296 -7.49 -3.46 11.67
C MET A 296 -8.45 -2.42 12.22
N THR A 297 -9.62 -2.85 12.68
CA THR A 297 -10.61 -1.92 13.25
C THR A 297 -10.35 -1.71 14.73
N GLY A 298 -10.30 -2.78 15.52
CA GLY A 298 -10.22 -2.67 16.97
C GLY A 298 -8.93 -2.04 17.47
N LYS A 299 -7.78 -2.49 16.96
CA LYS A 299 -6.49 -1.98 17.43
C LYS A 299 -6.05 -0.72 16.68
N LEU A 300 -6.01 -0.76 15.34
CA LEU A 300 -5.44 0.34 14.57
C LEU A 300 -6.38 1.56 14.50
N ARG A 301 -7.68 1.35 14.23
CA ARG A 301 -8.64 2.46 14.13
C ARG A 301 -9.09 2.96 15.48
N ASP A 302 -9.64 2.05 16.33
CA ASP A 302 -10.33 2.44 17.55
C ASP A 302 -9.37 2.74 18.70
N GLU A 303 -8.31 1.91 18.90
CA GLU A 303 -7.38 2.08 20.01
C GLU A 303 -6.25 3.05 19.69
N LEU A 304 -5.58 2.90 18.52
CA LEU A 304 -4.47 3.77 18.13
C LEU A 304 -4.92 5.05 17.40
N GLY A 305 -6.17 5.12 16.94
CA GLY A 305 -6.78 6.33 16.37
C GLY A 305 -6.32 6.67 14.95
N TYR A 306 -5.73 5.71 14.18
CA TYR A 306 -5.32 5.98 12.81
C TYR A 306 -6.53 6.18 11.91
N ASN A 307 -6.60 7.33 11.25
CA ASN A 307 -7.71 7.73 10.39
C ASN A 307 -7.32 7.92 8.90
N GLY A 308 -6.07 7.64 8.54
CA GLY A 308 -5.60 7.65 7.15
C GLY A 308 -6.02 6.40 6.37
N VAL A 309 -5.50 6.22 5.17
CA VAL A 309 -5.84 5.10 4.30
C VAL A 309 -5.13 3.82 4.74
N LEU A 310 -5.87 2.71 4.85
CA LEU A 310 -5.32 1.37 5.06
C LEU A 310 -5.28 0.63 3.73
N ILE A 311 -4.09 0.17 3.35
CA ILE A 311 -3.89 -0.67 2.16
C ILE A 311 -3.35 -2.04 2.58
N THR A 312 -3.85 -3.11 2.00
CA THR A 312 -3.27 -4.44 2.23
C THR A 312 -1.86 -4.53 1.66
N ASP A 313 -1.00 -5.40 2.17
CA ASP A 313 0.10 -5.93 1.38
C ASP A 313 -0.48 -6.74 0.19
N SER A 314 0.37 -7.14 -0.76
CA SER A 314 -0.07 -7.82 -1.97
C SER A 314 -0.89 -9.07 -1.66
N MET A 315 -2.13 -9.10 -2.13
CA MET A 315 -3.01 -10.26 -1.97
C MET A 315 -2.61 -11.45 -2.87
N GLU A 316 -1.59 -11.28 -3.72
CA GLU A 316 -0.96 -12.37 -4.48
C GLU A 316 0.11 -13.12 -3.68
N MET A 317 0.44 -12.69 -2.45
CA MET A 317 1.46 -13.35 -1.62
C MET A 317 1.01 -14.74 -1.17
N GLY A 318 1.99 -15.66 -1.04
CA GLY A 318 1.75 -17.06 -0.72
C GLY A 318 0.95 -17.28 0.57
N ALA A 319 1.13 -16.43 1.59
CA ALA A 319 0.34 -16.47 2.83
C ALA A 319 -1.17 -16.33 2.57
N ILE A 320 -1.57 -15.64 1.51
CA ILE A 320 -2.97 -15.42 1.14
C ILE A 320 -3.44 -16.47 0.13
N ILE A 321 -2.80 -16.55 -1.04
CA ILE A 321 -3.32 -17.36 -2.15
C ILE A 321 -3.33 -18.85 -1.88
N GLN A 322 -2.49 -19.35 -0.96
CA GLN A 322 -2.43 -20.76 -0.61
C GLN A 322 -3.47 -21.16 0.46
N ASN A 323 -4.08 -20.19 1.14
CA ASN A 323 -4.90 -20.45 2.32
C ASN A 323 -6.33 -19.95 2.21
N TYR A 324 -6.63 -19.05 1.26
CA TYR A 324 -7.97 -18.46 1.11
C TYR A 324 -8.47 -18.50 -0.32
N PRO A 325 -9.79 -18.65 -0.53
CA PRO A 325 -10.40 -18.44 -1.84
C PRO A 325 -10.22 -16.98 -2.29
N HIS A 326 -9.77 -16.77 -3.54
CA HIS A 326 -9.27 -15.49 -4.02
C HIS A 326 -10.27 -14.33 -3.98
N THR A 327 -11.56 -14.60 -4.16
CA THR A 327 -12.61 -13.58 -4.12
C THR A 327 -13.13 -13.33 -2.70
N GLU A 328 -13.20 -14.37 -1.88
CA GLU A 328 -13.67 -14.27 -0.49
C GLU A 328 -12.68 -13.48 0.36
N VAL A 329 -11.38 -13.71 0.17
CA VAL A 329 -10.34 -13.04 0.95
C VAL A 329 -10.31 -11.53 0.72
N VAL A 330 -10.70 -11.05 -0.45
CA VAL A 330 -10.84 -9.61 -0.74
C VAL A 330 -11.97 -9.00 0.09
N ILE A 331 -13.10 -9.70 0.20
CA ILE A 331 -14.22 -9.26 1.04
C ILE A 331 -13.80 -9.26 2.51
N MET A 332 -13.11 -10.32 2.99
CA MET A 332 -12.57 -10.39 4.35
C MET A 332 -11.64 -9.21 4.67
N ALA A 333 -10.75 -8.84 3.75
CA ALA A 333 -9.83 -7.71 3.94
C ALA A 333 -10.59 -6.38 4.07
N ILE A 334 -11.62 -6.15 3.27
CA ILE A 334 -12.48 -4.96 3.36
C ILE A 334 -13.29 -4.98 4.66
N GLU A 335 -13.87 -6.10 5.04
CA GLU A 335 -14.61 -6.26 6.30
C GLU A 335 -13.73 -6.12 7.54
N ALA A 336 -12.44 -6.46 7.45
CA ALA A 336 -11.47 -6.21 8.51
C ALA A 336 -11.21 -4.71 8.74
N GLY A 337 -11.41 -3.85 7.74
CA GLY A 337 -11.25 -2.40 7.82
C GLY A 337 -10.20 -1.80 6.89
N ASN A 338 -9.68 -2.58 5.91
CA ASN A 338 -8.81 -2.02 4.88
C ASN A 338 -9.64 -1.21 3.86
N ASP A 339 -9.11 -0.07 3.45
CA ASP A 339 -9.72 0.82 2.45
C ASP A 339 -9.33 0.42 1.03
N ILE A 340 -8.11 -0.11 0.84
CA ILE A 340 -7.57 -0.49 -0.46
C ILE A 340 -7.03 -1.93 -0.40
N VAL A 341 -7.40 -2.70 -1.39
CA VAL A 341 -6.87 -4.05 -1.67
C VAL A 341 -5.80 -3.94 -2.75
N LEU A 342 -4.57 -4.26 -2.38
CA LEU A 342 -3.43 -4.25 -3.29
C LEU A 342 -3.30 -5.59 -4.00
N LEU A 343 -3.25 -5.58 -5.33
CA LEU A 343 -2.95 -6.72 -6.19
C LEU A 343 -3.82 -7.95 -5.86
N PRO A 344 -5.16 -7.88 -6.04
CA PRO A 344 -6.00 -9.06 -5.91
C PRO A 344 -5.60 -10.10 -6.98
N TYR A 345 -5.66 -11.39 -6.66
CA TYR A 345 -5.24 -12.47 -7.56
C TYR A 345 -5.95 -12.48 -8.93
N ASP A 346 -7.26 -12.26 -8.94
CA ASP A 346 -8.09 -12.00 -10.13
C ASP A 346 -8.89 -10.73 -9.88
N TYR A 347 -8.45 -9.63 -10.49
CA TYR A 347 -9.09 -8.34 -10.28
C TYR A 347 -10.56 -8.33 -10.68
N VAL A 348 -10.90 -8.83 -11.87
CA VAL A 348 -12.27 -8.77 -12.37
C VAL A 348 -13.23 -9.66 -11.55
N ALA A 349 -12.77 -10.84 -11.13
CA ALA A 349 -13.53 -11.69 -10.24
C ALA A 349 -13.71 -11.04 -8.86
N SER A 350 -12.65 -10.45 -8.30
CA SER A 350 -12.69 -9.75 -7.01
C SER A 350 -13.61 -8.53 -7.05
N PHE A 351 -13.52 -7.72 -8.10
CA PHE A 351 -14.38 -6.57 -8.31
C PHE A 351 -15.86 -6.96 -8.33
N ASN A 352 -16.24 -7.99 -9.12
CA ASN A 352 -17.61 -8.48 -9.18
C ASN A 352 -18.08 -9.04 -7.84
N ALA A 353 -17.22 -9.77 -7.13
CA ALA A 353 -17.56 -10.31 -5.80
C ALA A 353 -17.86 -9.19 -4.80
N VAL A 354 -17.10 -8.10 -4.80
CA VAL A 354 -17.37 -6.93 -3.93
C VAL A 354 -18.66 -6.22 -4.35
N VAL A 355 -18.90 -6.01 -5.65
CA VAL A 355 -20.16 -5.44 -6.16
C VAL A 355 -21.35 -6.26 -5.74
N ASP A 356 -21.27 -7.59 -5.84
CA ASP A 356 -22.36 -8.50 -5.46
C ASP A 356 -22.58 -8.57 -3.94
N ALA A 357 -21.51 -8.46 -3.14
CA ALA A 357 -21.63 -8.40 -1.68
C ALA A 357 -22.31 -7.11 -1.17
N VAL A 358 -22.22 -6.02 -1.93
CA VAL A 358 -22.87 -4.74 -1.59
C VAL A 358 -24.34 -4.71 -2.02
N LYS A 359 -24.73 -5.43 -3.09
CA LYS A 359 -26.11 -5.49 -3.61
C LYS A 359 -27.01 -6.36 -2.77
#